data_c98cd415c21393555a712091da40f5d1
#
_entry.id   c98cd415c21393555a712091da40f5d1
#
_cell.length_a   1.000
_cell.length_b   1.000
_cell.length_c   1.000
_cell.angle_alpha   90.00
_cell.angle_beta   90.00
_cell.angle_gamma   90.00
#
_symmetry.space_group_name_H-M   'P 1'
#
loop_
_entity.id
_entity.type
_entity.pdbx_description
1 polymer ?
#
loop_
_entity_poly.entity_id
_entity_poly.type
_entity_poly.pdbx_seq_one_letter_code
_entity_poly.pdbx_strand_id
1 'polypeptide(L)'
;MSLTYVIPDIHGRSDLLQDGLALIAAHARGGYGSLVALGDYVNKGPDSKAVIELLRADPLPGWPFVPLKGNHDAMMVEALRDPSKVQGWLDRGGDTTLASYGGDRSLVPASDIEWLDGLALIHVDRHRIYVHAGLDPEFPLERQSEKIGRAHV
;
A
#
# COMPACT_ATOMS: atom_id res chain seq x y z
N MET A 1 -3.62 4.41 26.70
CA MET A 1 -3.05 3.47 25.70
C MET A 1 -3.28 4.09 24.33
N SER A 2 -2.26 4.20 23.52
CA SER A 2 -2.40 4.61 22.10
C SER A 2 -2.91 3.41 21.29
N LEU A 3 -3.98 3.60 20.49
CA LEU A 3 -4.50 2.58 19.61
C LEU A 3 -3.72 2.59 18.31
N THR A 4 -3.51 1.41 17.72
CA THR A 4 -3.01 1.26 16.36
C THR A 4 -4.12 0.64 15.52
N TYR A 5 -4.47 1.30 14.44
CA TYR A 5 -5.41 0.80 13.45
C TYR A 5 -4.63 0.27 12.25
N VAL A 6 -5.10 -0.84 11.71
CA VAL A 6 -4.44 -1.51 10.59
C VAL A 6 -5.43 -1.63 9.43
N ILE A 7 -5.03 -1.20 8.25
CA ILE A 7 -5.79 -1.36 7.01
C ILE A 7 -5.09 -2.44 6.18
N PRO A 8 -5.81 -3.51 5.79
CA PRO A 8 -5.31 -4.53 4.86
C PRO A 8 -5.31 -4.04 3.42
N ASP A 9 -5.22 -4.97 2.46
CA ASP A 9 -5.26 -4.71 1.02
C ASP A 9 -6.42 -3.81 0.62
N ILE A 10 -6.13 -2.78 -0.18
CA ILE A 10 -7.11 -1.77 -0.60
C ILE A 10 -7.52 -1.96 -2.06
N HIS A 11 -6.56 -2.34 -2.91
CA HIS A 11 -6.80 -2.68 -4.32
C HIS A 11 -7.72 -1.70 -5.05
N GLY A 12 -7.32 -0.42 -5.11
CA GLY A 12 -8.03 0.60 -5.89
C GLY A 12 -9.45 0.93 -5.41
N ARG A 13 -9.83 0.53 -4.19
CA ARG A 13 -11.14 0.83 -3.58
C ARG A 13 -11.06 2.10 -2.73
N SER A 14 -10.94 3.25 -3.41
CA SER A 14 -10.92 4.57 -2.77
C SER A 14 -12.18 4.85 -1.94
N ASP A 15 -13.32 4.34 -2.38
CA ASP A 15 -14.60 4.38 -1.67
C ASP A 15 -14.52 3.70 -0.29
N LEU A 16 -14.08 2.44 -0.26
CA LEU A 16 -13.93 1.68 0.99
C LEU A 16 -12.82 2.23 1.88
N LEU A 17 -11.76 2.78 1.30
CA LEU A 17 -10.72 3.45 2.08
C LEU A 17 -11.28 4.66 2.81
N GLN A 18 -12.05 5.52 2.14
CA GLN A 18 -12.69 6.69 2.76
C GLN A 18 -13.64 6.29 3.89
N ASP A 19 -14.50 5.29 3.65
CA ASP A 19 -15.41 4.77 4.66
C ASP A 19 -14.64 4.21 5.87
N GLY A 20 -13.57 3.44 5.63
CA GLY A 20 -12.72 2.89 6.69
C GLY A 20 -12.05 3.98 7.52
N LEU A 21 -11.50 5.01 6.89
CA LEU A 21 -10.89 6.15 7.58
C LEU A 21 -11.93 6.91 8.42
N ALA A 22 -13.14 7.11 7.91
CA ALA A 22 -14.23 7.74 8.64
C ALA A 22 -14.65 6.91 9.87
N LEU A 23 -14.73 5.58 9.74
CA LEU A 23 -15.03 4.67 10.84
C LEU A 23 -13.93 4.69 11.91
N ILE A 24 -12.65 4.72 11.51
CA ILE A 24 -11.51 4.85 12.43
C ILE A 24 -11.59 6.16 13.21
N ALA A 25 -11.82 7.28 12.52
CA ALA A 25 -11.95 8.58 13.15
C ALA A 25 -13.12 8.62 14.16
N ALA A 26 -14.27 8.05 13.78
CA ALA A 26 -15.43 7.95 14.66
C ALA A 26 -15.17 7.05 15.89
N HIS A 27 -14.51 5.91 15.69
CA HIS A 27 -14.16 5.00 16.78
C HIS A 27 -13.17 5.64 17.78
N ALA A 28 -12.22 6.41 17.27
CA ALA A 28 -11.23 7.10 18.10
C ALA A 28 -11.83 8.21 18.98
N ARG A 29 -13.04 8.70 18.70
CA ARG A 29 -13.79 9.68 19.51
C ARG A 29 -12.98 10.93 19.85
N GLY A 30 -12.20 11.44 18.91
CA GLY A 30 -11.28 12.57 19.14
C GLY A 30 -10.00 12.19 19.89
N GLY A 31 -9.79 10.91 20.18
CA GLY A 31 -8.53 10.38 20.70
C GLY A 31 -7.44 10.33 19.63
N TYR A 32 -6.25 9.92 20.05
CA TYR A 32 -5.05 9.84 19.22
C TYR A 32 -4.61 8.40 19.05
N GLY A 33 -4.16 8.05 17.86
CA GLY A 33 -3.66 6.71 17.52
C GLY A 33 -2.61 6.75 16.43
N SER A 34 -2.27 5.59 15.90
CA SER A 34 -1.44 5.43 14.70
C SER A 34 -2.17 4.59 13.66
N LEU A 35 -1.86 4.82 12.39
CA LEU A 35 -2.41 4.09 11.26
C LEU A 35 -1.29 3.33 10.56
N VAL A 36 -1.50 2.03 10.32
CA VAL A 36 -0.63 1.19 9.50
C VAL A 36 -1.43 0.65 8.33
N ALA A 37 -0.96 0.85 7.10
CA ALA A 37 -1.53 0.23 5.92
C ALA A 37 -0.59 -0.87 5.41
N LEU A 38 -1.10 -2.08 5.20
CA LEU A 38 -0.25 -3.25 4.97
C LEU A 38 0.23 -3.43 3.52
N GLY A 39 -0.17 -2.56 2.58
CA GLY A 39 0.21 -2.66 1.18
C GLY A 39 -0.95 -3.06 0.26
N ASP A 40 -0.61 -3.34 -1.00
CA ASP A 40 -1.57 -3.66 -2.06
C ASP A 40 -2.63 -2.57 -2.26
N TYR A 41 -2.14 -1.36 -2.52
CA TYR A 41 -2.98 -0.19 -2.76
C TYR A 41 -3.59 -0.17 -4.15
N VAL A 42 -2.89 -0.76 -5.11
CA VAL A 42 -3.18 -0.72 -6.54
C VAL A 42 -3.72 -2.04 -7.07
N ASN A 43 -4.17 -2.02 -8.32
CA ASN A 43 -4.70 -3.13 -9.09
C ASN A 43 -6.09 -3.62 -8.68
N LYS A 44 -6.75 -4.32 -9.58
CA LYS A 44 -8.07 -4.96 -9.42
C LYS A 44 -9.24 -3.98 -9.31
N GLY A 45 -9.22 -3.08 -8.36
CA GLY A 45 -10.30 -2.10 -8.15
C GLY A 45 -10.20 -0.88 -9.08
N PRO A 46 -11.26 -0.06 -9.13
CA PRO A 46 -11.43 0.92 -10.21
C PRO A 46 -10.58 2.18 -10.08
N ASP A 47 -10.06 2.52 -8.90
CA ASP A 47 -9.48 3.84 -8.68
C ASP A 47 -8.21 3.82 -7.81
N SER A 48 -7.17 3.17 -8.33
CA SER A 48 -5.86 3.10 -7.68
C SER A 48 -5.23 4.49 -7.54
N LYS A 49 -5.46 5.40 -8.51
CA LYS A 49 -4.96 6.77 -8.45
C LYS A 49 -5.49 7.49 -7.21
N ALA A 50 -6.80 7.48 -6.99
CA ALA A 50 -7.39 8.14 -5.82
C ALA A 50 -6.95 7.51 -4.50
N VAL A 51 -6.72 6.18 -4.46
CA VAL A 51 -6.14 5.54 -3.27
C VAL A 51 -4.75 6.09 -2.95
N ILE A 52 -3.87 6.19 -3.94
CA ILE A 52 -2.52 6.76 -3.74
C ILE A 52 -2.61 8.23 -3.29
N GLU A 53 -3.46 9.03 -3.93
CA GLU A 53 -3.67 10.43 -3.57
C GLU A 53 -4.15 10.57 -2.12
N LEU A 54 -5.13 9.77 -1.68
CA LEU A 54 -5.65 9.78 -0.31
C LEU A 54 -4.58 9.41 0.73
N LEU A 55 -3.80 8.36 0.45
CA LEU A 55 -2.77 7.91 1.38
C LEU A 55 -1.60 8.89 1.48
N ARG A 56 -1.27 9.61 0.41
CA ARG A 56 -0.21 10.63 0.40
C ARG A 56 -0.64 11.97 1.02
N ALA A 57 -1.93 12.22 1.09
CA ALA A 57 -2.51 13.47 1.59
C ALA A 57 -2.78 13.49 3.11
N ASP A 58 -2.03 12.72 3.91
CA ASP A 58 -2.25 12.58 5.36
C ASP A 58 -3.66 12.03 5.68
N PRO A 59 -3.85 10.71 5.56
CA PRO A 59 -5.18 10.08 5.59
C PRO A 59 -5.95 10.26 6.91
N LEU A 60 -5.24 10.47 8.03
CA LEU A 60 -5.81 10.86 9.32
C LEU A 60 -4.95 11.99 9.90
N PRO A 61 -5.36 13.26 9.71
CA PRO A 61 -4.54 14.41 10.02
C PRO A 61 -3.95 14.41 11.42
N GLY A 62 -2.63 14.53 11.48
CA GLY A 62 -1.88 14.56 12.74
C GLY A 62 -1.60 13.20 13.38
N TRP A 63 -2.01 12.09 12.76
CA TRP A 63 -1.68 10.75 13.23
C TRP A 63 -0.41 10.22 12.56
N PRO A 64 0.48 9.51 13.28
CA PRO A 64 1.52 8.73 12.62
C PRO A 64 0.91 7.75 11.62
N PHE A 65 1.37 7.83 10.36
CA PHE A 65 0.95 6.93 9.30
C PHE A 65 2.15 6.14 8.77
N VAL A 66 2.01 4.83 8.72
CA VAL A 66 3.03 3.90 8.24
C VAL A 66 2.46 3.05 7.10
N PRO A 67 2.68 3.45 5.84
CA PRO A 67 2.36 2.63 4.69
C PRO A 67 3.46 1.60 4.43
N LEU A 68 3.07 0.34 4.22
CA LEU A 68 3.95 -0.75 3.80
C LEU A 68 3.79 -1.05 2.31
N LYS A 69 4.76 -1.72 1.72
CA LYS A 69 4.75 -2.14 0.32
C LYS A 69 4.16 -3.53 0.17
N GLY A 70 3.11 -3.65 -0.63
CA GLY A 70 2.57 -4.93 -1.07
C GLY A 70 3.23 -5.44 -2.36
N ASN A 71 2.92 -6.69 -2.74
CA ASN A 71 3.43 -7.27 -3.97
C ASN A 71 2.85 -6.61 -5.23
N HIS A 72 1.59 -6.17 -5.20
CA HIS A 72 0.97 -5.45 -6.31
C HIS A 72 1.58 -4.06 -6.50
N ASP A 73 1.93 -3.38 -5.42
CA ASP A 73 2.62 -2.08 -5.46
C ASP A 73 4.00 -2.22 -6.12
N ALA A 74 4.75 -3.25 -5.73
CA ALA A 74 6.04 -3.55 -6.34
C ALA A 74 5.93 -3.94 -7.81
N MET A 75 4.92 -4.74 -8.20
CA MET A 75 4.67 -5.09 -9.60
C MET A 75 4.40 -3.86 -10.46
N MET A 76 3.63 -2.89 -9.97
CA MET A 76 3.40 -1.63 -10.67
C MET A 76 4.71 -0.86 -10.89
N VAL A 77 5.52 -0.69 -9.84
CA VAL A 77 6.82 0.00 -9.93
C VAL A 77 7.73 -0.68 -10.96
N GLU A 78 7.84 -2.00 -10.92
CA GLU A 78 8.65 -2.78 -11.84
C GLU A 78 8.16 -2.65 -13.30
N ALA A 79 6.84 -2.74 -13.53
CA ALA A 79 6.25 -2.65 -14.86
C ALA A 79 6.40 -1.25 -15.49
N LEU A 80 6.35 -0.19 -14.67
CA LEU A 80 6.53 1.17 -15.17
C LEU A 80 7.99 1.51 -15.48
N ARG A 81 8.94 0.78 -14.89
CA ARG A 81 10.38 0.92 -15.16
C ARG A 81 10.90 -0.03 -16.24
N ASP A 82 10.29 -1.21 -16.37
CA ASP A 82 10.71 -2.25 -17.30
C ASP A 82 9.56 -2.66 -18.24
N PRO A 83 9.60 -2.28 -19.53
CA PRO A 83 8.56 -2.61 -20.49
C PRO A 83 8.27 -4.11 -20.63
N SER A 84 9.24 -4.98 -20.36
CA SER A 84 9.06 -6.44 -20.44
C SER A 84 8.13 -7.00 -19.38
N LYS A 85 7.92 -6.27 -18.29
CA LYS A 85 7.06 -6.67 -17.15
C LYS A 85 5.63 -6.16 -17.24
N VAL A 86 5.34 -5.28 -18.21
CA VAL A 86 4.04 -4.61 -18.32
C VAL A 86 2.90 -5.60 -18.50
N GLN A 87 3.02 -6.55 -19.43
CA GLN A 87 1.96 -7.51 -19.69
C GLN A 87 1.63 -8.35 -18.45
N GLY A 88 2.65 -8.83 -17.74
CA GLY A 88 2.45 -9.60 -16.51
C GLY A 88 1.79 -8.80 -15.39
N TRP A 89 1.98 -7.49 -15.34
CA TRP A 89 1.30 -6.59 -14.41
C TRP A 89 -0.16 -6.36 -14.83
N LEU A 90 -0.42 -6.09 -16.12
CA LEU A 90 -1.77 -5.91 -16.64
C LEU A 90 -2.64 -7.14 -16.37
N ASP A 91 -2.12 -8.35 -16.62
CA ASP A 91 -2.81 -9.63 -16.39
C ASP A 91 -3.16 -9.89 -14.91
N ARG A 92 -2.56 -9.13 -14.00
CA ARG A 92 -2.84 -9.19 -12.55
C ARG A 92 -3.65 -8.02 -12.02
N GLY A 93 -4.39 -7.35 -12.89
CA GLY A 93 -5.29 -6.25 -12.58
C GLY A 93 -4.64 -4.87 -12.63
N GLY A 94 -3.45 -4.74 -13.24
CA GLY A 94 -2.81 -3.47 -13.51
C GLY A 94 -3.52 -2.63 -14.58
N ASP A 95 -4.35 -3.26 -15.41
CA ASP A 95 -5.19 -2.62 -16.41
C ASP A 95 -6.15 -1.61 -15.78
N THR A 96 -6.78 -1.96 -14.66
CA THR A 96 -7.66 -1.04 -13.91
C THR A 96 -6.88 0.12 -13.30
N THR A 97 -5.68 -0.14 -12.80
CA THR A 97 -4.79 0.92 -12.31
C THR A 97 -4.45 1.88 -13.44
N LEU A 98 -4.02 1.36 -14.59
CA LEU A 98 -3.67 2.19 -15.74
C LEU A 98 -4.87 3.02 -16.21
N ALA A 99 -6.07 2.42 -16.23
CA ALA A 99 -7.32 3.12 -16.57
C ALA A 99 -7.59 4.30 -15.61
N SER A 100 -7.33 4.14 -14.31
CA SER A 100 -7.51 5.22 -13.32
C SER A 100 -6.58 6.43 -13.55
N TYR A 101 -5.45 6.21 -14.23
CA TYR A 101 -4.52 7.26 -14.66
C TYR A 101 -4.77 7.79 -16.07
N GLY A 102 -5.82 7.34 -16.75
CA GLY A 102 -6.18 7.78 -18.10
C GLY A 102 -5.75 6.83 -19.23
N GLY A 103 -5.30 5.62 -18.90
CA GLY A 103 -5.04 4.53 -19.85
C GLY A 103 -3.64 4.50 -20.47
N ASP A 104 -2.76 5.46 -20.15
CA ASP A 104 -1.40 5.51 -20.67
C ASP A 104 -0.38 5.56 -19.51
N ARG A 105 0.68 4.77 -19.64
CA ARG A 105 1.77 4.70 -18.65
C ARG A 105 2.48 6.03 -18.43
N SER A 106 2.56 6.86 -19.47
CA SER A 106 3.18 8.19 -19.40
C SER A 106 2.39 9.17 -18.53
N LEU A 107 1.12 8.87 -18.23
CA LEU A 107 0.25 9.67 -17.38
C LEU A 107 0.41 9.35 -15.88
N VAL A 108 1.13 8.29 -15.54
CA VAL A 108 1.43 7.97 -14.14
C VAL A 108 2.55 8.89 -13.65
N PRO A 109 2.31 9.73 -12.63
CA PRO A 109 3.32 10.65 -12.13
C PRO A 109 4.54 9.91 -11.57
N ALA A 110 5.74 10.38 -11.89
CA ALA A 110 6.97 9.82 -11.33
C ALA A 110 6.96 9.84 -9.79
N SER A 111 6.35 10.86 -9.20
CA SER A 111 6.20 10.97 -7.74
C SER A 111 5.37 9.86 -7.10
N ASP A 112 4.41 9.27 -7.82
CA ASP A 112 3.63 8.14 -7.32
C ASP A 112 4.45 6.86 -7.36
N ILE A 113 5.23 6.68 -8.44
CA ILE A 113 6.17 5.56 -8.60
C ILE A 113 7.24 5.60 -7.51
N GLU A 114 7.83 6.76 -7.27
CA GLU A 114 8.86 6.98 -6.25
C GLU A 114 8.31 6.75 -4.84
N TRP A 115 7.08 7.20 -4.58
CA TRP A 115 6.42 6.97 -3.30
C TRP A 115 6.21 5.48 -3.04
N LEU A 116 5.64 4.74 -3.99
CA LEU A 116 5.45 3.28 -3.89
C LEU A 116 6.78 2.54 -3.73
N ASP A 117 7.81 2.95 -4.46
CA ASP A 117 9.12 2.33 -4.38
C ASP A 117 9.81 2.55 -3.04
N GLY A 118 9.61 3.72 -2.43
CA GLY A 118 10.17 4.08 -1.13
C GLY A 118 9.47 3.47 0.08
N LEU A 119 8.37 2.73 -0.10
CA LEU A 119 7.62 2.14 1.01
C LEU A 119 8.42 1.04 1.72
N ALA A 120 8.30 1.00 3.05
CA ALA A 120 8.93 -0.03 3.88
C ALA A 120 8.26 -1.39 3.67
N LEU A 121 9.01 -2.47 3.88
CA LEU A 121 8.50 -3.85 3.83
C LEU A 121 8.03 -4.33 5.20
N ILE A 122 8.62 -3.79 6.26
CA ILE A 122 8.40 -4.20 7.64
C ILE A 122 8.29 -2.95 8.51
N HIS A 123 7.35 -2.96 9.42
CA HIS A 123 7.29 -2.00 10.53
C HIS A 123 7.23 -2.75 11.85
N VAL A 124 7.95 -2.25 12.85
CA VAL A 124 7.97 -2.84 14.20
C VAL A 124 7.60 -1.76 15.19
N ASP A 125 6.55 -1.99 15.97
CA ASP A 125 6.26 -1.20 17.16
C ASP A 125 6.68 -1.95 18.43
N ARG A 126 6.37 -1.39 19.59
CA ARG A 126 6.75 -2.00 20.88
C ARG A 126 6.21 -3.42 21.08
N HIS A 127 5.11 -3.79 20.42
CA HIS A 127 4.36 -5.01 20.69
C HIS A 127 4.12 -5.88 19.46
N ARG A 128 4.35 -5.36 18.23
CA ARG A 128 3.92 -6.01 17.00
C ARG A 128 4.91 -5.80 15.88
N ILE A 129 4.91 -6.74 14.95
CA ILE A 129 5.57 -6.67 13.66
C ILE A 129 4.46 -6.61 12.61
N TYR A 130 4.57 -5.66 11.69
CA TYR A 130 3.63 -5.48 10.59
C TYR A 130 4.36 -5.79 9.28
N VAL A 131 3.76 -6.65 8.48
CA VAL A 131 4.26 -7.05 7.16
C VAL A 131 3.07 -7.29 6.25
N HIS A 132 3.26 -7.15 4.94
CA HIS A 132 2.19 -7.40 3.98
C HIS A 132 1.83 -8.90 3.90
N ALA A 133 2.81 -9.78 3.73
CA ALA A 133 2.57 -11.22 3.55
C ALA A 133 3.06 -12.05 4.73
N GLY A 134 4.37 -12.14 4.94
CA GLY A 134 4.92 -12.98 5.97
C GLY A 134 6.38 -12.70 6.29
N LEU A 135 6.93 -13.50 7.19
CA LEU A 135 8.33 -13.48 7.59
C LEU A 135 8.92 -14.88 7.42
N ASP A 136 10.18 -14.94 7.03
CA ASP A 136 10.93 -16.18 7.04
C ASP A 136 11.48 -16.42 8.46
N PRO A 137 11.05 -17.49 9.16
CA PRO A 137 11.49 -17.76 10.52
C PRO A 137 12.97 -18.14 10.63
N GLU A 138 13.62 -18.48 9.51
CA GLU A 138 15.04 -18.82 9.48
C GLU A 138 15.97 -17.61 9.47
N PHE A 139 15.43 -16.41 9.21
CA PHE A 139 16.21 -15.17 9.13
C PHE A 139 15.74 -14.13 10.15
N PRO A 140 16.67 -13.35 10.73
CA PRO A 140 16.31 -12.22 11.59
C PRO A 140 15.63 -11.12 10.76
N LEU A 141 14.88 -10.23 11.44
CA LEU A 141 14.10 -9.17 10.79
C LEU A 141 14.93 -8.29 9.84
N GLU A 142 16.17 -8.02 10.19
CA GLU A 142 17.10 -7.19 9.43
C GLU A 142 17.60 -7.86 8.14
N ARG A 143 17.36 -9.15 7.98
CA ARG A 143 17.80 -9.96 6.84
C ARG A 143 16.64 -10.66 6.11
N GLN A 144 15.41 -10.22 6.32
CA GLN A 144 14.27 -10.69 5.55
C GLN A 144 14.42 -10.29 4.08
N SER A 145 14.16 -11.22 3.16
CA SER A 145 14.19 -10.89 1.75
C SER A 145 12.96 -10.10 1.33
N GLU A 146 13.12 -9.18 0.38
CA GLU A 146 11.99 -8.46 -0.21
C GLU A 146 10.91 -9.39 -0.78
N LYS A 147 11.32 -10.55 -1.30
CA LYS A 147 10.37 -11.52 -1.89
C LYS A 147 9.44 -12.10 -0.84
N ILE A 148 9.92 -12.40 0.36
CA ILE A 148 9.12 -13.01 1.43
C ILE A 148 8.18 -11.98 2.05
N GLY A 149 8.64 -10.77 2.30
CA GLY A 149 7.77 -9.69 2.81
C GLY A 149 6.59 -9.35 1.89
N ARG A 150 6.66 -9.76 0.62
CA ARG A 150 5.67 -9.48 -0.43
C ARG A 150 5.02 -10.73 -1.03
N ALA A 151 5.48 -11.94 -0.69
CA ALA A 151 4.96 -13.15 -1.30
C ALA A 151 3.65 -13.58 -0.64
N HIS A 152 2.58 -13.62 -1.42
CA HIS A 152 1.48 -14.53 -1.13
C HIS A 152 1.91 -15.92 -1.57
N VAL A 153 2.05 -16.82 -0.62
CA VAL A 153 2.29 -18.26 -0.87
C VAL A 153 1.00 -18.89 -1.36
#